data_d58377038258ab98e65639a05dbcd9f5
#
_entry.id   d58377038258ab98e65639a05dbcd9f5
#
_cell.length_a   1.000
_cell.length_b   1.000
_cell.length_c   1.000
_cell.angle_alpha   90.00
_cell.angle_beta   90.00
_cell.angle_gamma   90.00
#
_symmetry.space_group_name_H-M   'P 1'
#
loop_
_entity.id
_entity.type
_entity.pdbx_description
1 polymer ?
#
loop_
_entity_poly.entity_id
_entity_poly.type
_entity_poly.pdbx_seq_one_letter_code
_entity_poly.pdbx_strand_id
1 'polypeptide(L)'
;MKKIAFVIPWFAEKIPGGAEMETREVTKHLKTAGMDVEILTTCVREFVSDWSENYYPEGEEIIQGVPVKRFKVIERDAAAFDAVNIKLMNGIMPSLNEENTFINEMVNSPELYKYIGEHRDEYTAFVFIPYMFGTTYFGVKACPEKAVLIPCFHDEAYVY
;
A
#
# COMPACT_ATOMS: atom_id res chain seq x y z
N MET A 1 -24.48 3.24 3.93
CA MET A 1 -23.38 3.00 4.90
C MET A 1 -22.10 3.49 4.23
N LYS A 2 -21.21 4.16 4.94
CA LYS A 2 -19.93 4.59 4.34
C LYS A 2 -19.04 3.37 4.14
N LYS A 3 -18.18 3.41 3.12
CA LYS A 3 -17.27 2.33 2.74
C LYS A 3 -16.12 2.14 3.74
N ILE A 4 -15.47 0.98 3.68
CA ILE A 4 -14.15 0.72 4.27
C ILE A 4 -13.20 0.43 3.11
N ALA A 5 -12.07 1.15 3.02
CA ALA A 5 -11.03 0.87 2.04
C ALA A 5 -9.87 0.12 2.69
N PHE A 6 -9.38 -0.92 2.02
CA PHE A 6 -8.08 -1.53 2.31
C PHE A 6 -7.06 -0.97 1.33
N VAL A 7 -5.96 -0.43 1.85
CA VAL A 7 -4.90 0.18 1.05
C VAL A 7 -3.66 -0.70 1.13
N ILE A 8 -3.26 -1.28 0.00
CA ILE A 8 -2.16 -2.23 -0.10
C ILE A 8 -1.30 -1.91 -1.34
N PRO A 9 0.04 -2.09 -1.31
CA PRO A 9 0.91 -1.72 -2.43
C PRO A 9 0.59 -2.42 -3.74
N TRP A 10 0.31 -3.71 -3.70
CA TRP A 10 -0.07 -4.57 -4.84
C TRP A 10 -1.11 -5.58 -4.41
N PHE A 11 -1.98 -5.93 -5.33
CA PHE A 11 -3.04 -6.90 -5.06
C PHE A 11 -3.50 -7.58 -6.34
N ALA A 12 -3.67 -8.90 -6.30
CA ALA A 12 -4.27 -9.69 -7.38
C ALA A 12 -4.87 -10.99 -6.84
N GLU A 13 -5.67 -11.66 -7.65
CA GLU A 13 -6.38 -12.87 -7.22
C GLU A 13 -5.45 -14.00 -6.74
N LYS A 14 -4.30 -14.16 -7.39
CA LYS A 14 -3.35 -15.28 -7.15
C LYS A 14 -1.95 -14.78 -6.78
N ILE A 15 -1.86 -13.64 -6.14
CA ILE A 15 -0.57 -13.11 -5.69
C ILE A 15 -0.15 -13.79 -4.37
N PRO A 16 1.11 -14.23 -4.24
CA PRO A 16 1.64 -14.73 -2.97
C PRO A 16 1.88 -13.58 -1.99
N GLY A 17 1.86 -13.89 -0.71
CA GLY A 17 2.19 -12.95 0.36
C GLY A 17 1.20 -12.99 1.52
N GLY A 18 1.69 -12.72 2.73
CA GLY A 18 0.88 -12.73 3.94
C GLY A 18 -0.11 -11.57 3.98
N ALA A 19 0.35 -10.36 3.69
CA ALA A 19 -0.48 -9.16 3.66
C ALA A 19 -1.59 -9.23 2.61
N GLU A 20 -1.28 -9.78 1.43
CA GLU A 20 -2.22 -9.95 0.33
C GLU A 20 -3.28 -11.01 0.68
N MET A 21 -2.87 -12.11 1.30
CA MET A 21 -3.80 -13.15 1.77
C MET A 21 -4.68 -12.61 2.89
N GLU A 22 -4.13 -11.91 3.86
CA GLU A 22 -4.89 -11.27 4.96
C GLU A 22 -5.91 -10.28 4.39
N THR A 23 -5.49 -9.38 3.50
CA THR A 23 -6.39 -8.43 2.84
C THR A 23 -7.52 -9.13 2.12
N ARG A 24 -7.24 -10.19 1.38
CA ARG A 24 -8.23 -10.97 0.63
C ARG A 24 -9.27 -11.60 1.55
N GLU A 25 -8.82 -12.30 2.58
CA GLU A 25 -9.73 -13.02 3.47
C GLU A 25 -10.55 -12.07 4.34
N VAL A 26 -9.95 -11.01 4.87
CA VAL A 26 -10.68 -10.02 5.68
C VAL A 26 -11.72 -9.28 4.84
N THR A 27 -11.36 -8.78 3.66
CA THR A 27 -12.30 -8.05 2.79
C THR A 27 -13.45 -8.94 2.33
N LYS A 28 -13.20 -10.22 2.02
CA LYS A 28 -14.22 -11.21 1.68
C LYS A 28 -15.19 -11.46 2.84
N HIS A 29 -14.68 -11.60 4.08
CA HIS A 29 -15.52 -11.78 5.27
C HIS A 29 -16.37 -10.54 5.56
N LEU A 30 -15.79 -9.34 5.47
CA LEU A 30 -16.51 -8.09 5.63
C LEU A 30 -17.64 -7.95 4.59
N LYS A 31 -17.34 -8.27 3.33
CA LYS A 31 -18.34 -8.25 2.25
C LYS A 31 -19.48 -9.25 2.52
N THR A 32 -19.15 -10.45 2.97
CA THR A 32 -20.14 -11.47 3.36
C THR A 32 -21.00 -11.03 4.53
N ALA A 33 -20.45 -10.26 5.46
CA ALA A 33 -21.16 -9.64 6.57
C ALA A 33 -22.03 -8.43 6.17
N GLY A 34 -22.10 -8.11 4.88
CA GLY A 34 -22.90 -7.02 4.35
C GLY A 34 -22.27 -5.62 4.45
N MET A 35 -20.96 -5.56 4.74
CA MET A 35 -20.25 -4.30 4.79
C MET A 35 -19.85 -3.84 3.37
N ASP A 36 -19.87 -2.54 3.13
CA ASP A 36 -19.38 -1.97 1.89
C ASP A 36 -17.86 -1.79 2.00
N VAL A 37 -17.12 -2.63 1.28
CA VAL A 37 -15.67 -2.71 1.34
C VAL A 37 -15.07 -2.74 -0.06
N GLU A 38 -13.94 -2.06 -0.24
CA GLU A 38 -13.14 -2.10 -1.47
C GLU A 38 -11.64 -2.10 -1.17
N ILE A 39 -10.84 -2.42 -2.18
CA ILE A 39 -9.39 -2.42 -2.12
C ILE A 39 -8.85 -1.32 -3.03
N LEU A 40 -8.00 -0.47 -2.49
CA LEU A 40 -7.23 0.54 -3.21
C LEU A 40 -5.78 0.06 -3.29
N THR A 41 -5.26 -0.06 -4.51
CA THR A 41 -3.93 -0.64 -4.74
C THR A 41 -3.23 0.05 -5.92
N THR A 42 -1.98 -0.32 -6.18
CA THR A 42 -1.27 0.20 -7.34
C THR A 42 -1.36 -0.74 -8.55
N CYS A 43 -0.80 -0.28 -9.67
CA CYS A 43 -0.66 -1.09 -10.88
C CYS A 43 0.56 -2.02 -10.85
N VAL A 44 1.35 -2.01 -9.78
CA VAL A 44 2.52 -2.90 -9.61
C VAL A 44 2.07 -4.35 -9.51
N ARG A 45 2.87 -5.26 -10.08
CA ARG A 45 2.53 -6.67 -10.13
C ARG A 45 2.61 -7.35 -8.77
N GLU A 46 3.77 -7.27 -8.11
CA GLU A 46 4.07 -7.97 -6.85
C GLU A 46 5.39 -7.47 -6.23
N PHE A 47 5.71 -7.94 -5.04
CA PHE A 47 6.89 -7.52 -4.28
C PHE A 47 8.22 -7.63 -5.05
N VAL A 48 8.42 -8.73 -5.79
CA VAL A 48 9.67 -9.00 -6.51
C VAL A 48 9.75 -8.36 -7.90
N SER A 49 8.71 -7.64 -8.32
CA SER A 49 8.68 -6.92 -9.59
C SER A 49 9.33 -5.53 -9.48
N ASP A 50 9.49 -4.86 -10.60
CA ASP A 50 9.87 -3.45 -10.61
C ASP A 50 8.71 -2.59 -10.10
N TRP A 51 8.95 -1.83 -9.04
CA TRP A 51 7.93 -0.98 -8.42
C TRP A 51 7.66 0.32 -9.19
N SER A 52 8.35 0.56 -10.29
CA SER A 52 8.05 1.62 -11.26
C SER A 52 7.17 1.13 -12.41
N GLU A 53 6.99 -0.19 -12.55
CA GLU A 53 6.25 -0.76 -13.66
C GLU A 53 4.74 -0.80 -13.37
N ASN A 54 3.96 -0.17 -14.24
CA ASN A 54 2.51 -0.26 -14.22
C ASN A 54 2.07 -1.51 -15.01
N TYR A 55 2.26 -2.70 -14.40
CA TYR A 55 1.95 -4.01 -14.98
C TYR A 55 0.44 -4.22 -15.21
N TYR A 56 -0.37 -3.96 -14.19
CA TYR A 56 -1.82 -4.01 -14.31
C TYR A 56 -2.36 -2.71 -14.90
N PRO A 57 -3.45 -2.76 -15.68
CA PRO A 57 -4.12 -1.55 -16.13
C PRO A 57 -4.68 -0.76 -14.93
N GLU A 58 -4.61 0.56 -15.04
CA GLU A 58 -5.32 1.46 -14.14
C GLU A 58 -6.83 1.31 -14.29
N GLY A 59 -7.58 1.54 -13.22
CA GLY A 59 -9.03 1.51 -13.22
C GLY A 59 -9.63 0.60 -12.16
N GLU A 60 -10.83 0.15 -12.42
CA GLU A 60 -11.62 -0.65 -11.48
C GLU A 60 -11.85 -2.05 -12.03
N GLU A 61 -11.75 -3.03 -11.16
CA GLU A 61 -12.11 -4.42 -11.43
C GLU A 61 -12.79 -5.05 -10.21
N ILE A 62 -13.31 -6.27 -10.35
CA ILE A 62 -13.87 -7.03 -9.23
C ILE A 62 -13.06 -8.30 -9.07
N ILE A 63 -12.45 -8.49 -7.91
CA ILE A 63 -11.72 -9.71 -7.56
C ILE A 63 -12.48 -10.41 -6.43
N GLN A 64 -12.95 -11.63 -6.70
CA GLN A 64 -13.73 -12.46 -5.75
C GLN A 64 -14.90 -11.71 -5.08
N GLY A 65 -15.59 -10.84 -5.85
CA GLY A 65 -16.74 -10.07 -5.39
C GLY A 65 -16.39 -8.77 -4.65
N VAL A 66 -15.10 -8.46 -4.47
CA VAL A 66 -14.63 -7.21 -3.85
C VAL A 66 -14.19 -6.25 -4.94
N PRO A 67 -14.68 -4.99 -4.95
CA PRO A 67 -14.16 -3.95 -5.85
C PRO A 67 -12.69 -3.66 -5.55
N VAL A 68 -11.88 -3.57 -6.60
CA VAL A 68 -10.46 -3.23 -6.54
C VAL A 68 -10.21 -2.05 -7.47
N LYS A 69 -9.64 -0.99 -6.94
CA LYS A 69 -9.26 0.19 -7.72
C LYS A 69 -7.75 0.34 -7.76
N ARG A 70 -7.21 0.45 -8.99
CA ARG A 70 -5.78 0.53 -9.26
C ARG A 70 -5.35 1.91 -9.68
N PHE A 71 -4.22 2.35 -9.13
CA PHE A 71 -3.60 3.63 -9.42
C PHE A 71 -2.19 3.43 -9.96
N LYS A 72 -1.79 4.25 -10.92
CA LYS A 72 -0.44 4.21 -11.46
C LYS A 72 0.59 4.60 -10.42
N VAL A 73 1.74 3.95 -10.51
CA VAL A 73 2.96 4.36 -9.80
C VAL A 73 3.79 5.29 -10.67
N ILE A 74 4.60 6.12 -10.03
CA ILE A 74 5.60 6.96 -10.67
C ILE A 74 6.94 6.22 -10.77
N GLU A 75 7.81 6.72 -11.64
CA GLU A 75 9.21 6.27 -11.70
C GLU A 75 9.93 6.55 -10.37
N ARG A 76 10.92 5.72 -10.05
CA ARG A 76 11.72 5.80 -8.84
C ARG A 76 13.20 5.65 -9.15
N ASP A 77 14.05 6.18 -8.30
CA ASP A 77 15.48 5.90 -8.32
C ASP A 77 15.78 4.65 -7.46
N ALA A 78 15.72 3.49 -8.14
CA ALA A 78 15.98 2.21 -7.47
C ALA A 78 17.41 2.15 -6.88
N ALA A 79 18.40 2.76 -7.51
CA ALA A 79 19.77 2.75 -7.00
C ALA A 79 19.90 3.60 -5.71
N ALA A 80 19.23 4.76 -5.66
CA ALA A 80 19.18 5.58 -4.46
C ALA A 80 18.46 4.85 -3.30
N PHE A 81 17.34 4.16 -3.59
CA PHE A 81 16.66 3.31 -2.61
C PHE A 81 17.59 2.20 -2.10
N ASP A 82 18.21 1.44 -2.99
CA ASP A 82 19.07 0.30 -2.63
C ASP A 82 20.26 0.72 -1.78
N ALA A 83 20.84 1.89 -2.05
CA ALA A 83 21.95 2.42 -1.26
C ALA A 83 21.57 2.63 0.22
N VAL A 84 20.36 3.13 0.48
CA VAL A 84 19.85 3.30 1.86
C VAL A 84 19.43 1.95 2.45
N ASN A 85 18.78 1.12 1.66
CA ASN A 85 18.34 -0.22 2.07
C ASN A 85 19.50 -1.09 2.55
N ILE A 86 20.63 -1.07 1.84
CA ILE A 86 21.86 -1.78 2.24
C ILE A 86 22.36 -1.29 3.60
N LYS A 87 22.31 0.01 3.89
CA LYS A 87 22.67 0.55 5.21
C LYS A 87 21.79 -0.01 6.31
N LEU A 88 20.46 0.06 6.13
CA LEU A 88 19.50 -0.48 7.08
C LEU A 88 19.72 -1.96 7.35
N MET A 89 19.91 -2.77 6.30
CA MET A 89 20.17 -4.21 6.43
C MET A 89 21.50 -4.53 7.14
N ASN A 90 22.44 -3.59 7.20
CA ASN A 90 23.68 -3.70 7.95
C ASN A 90 23.60 -3.05 9.35
N GLY A 91 22.43 -2.65 9.81
CA GLY A 91 22.25 -2.00 11.10
C GLY A 91 22.83 -0.58 11.19
N ILE A 92 23.03 0.06 10.05
CA ILE A 92 23.54 1.45 9.99
C ILE A 92 22.34 2.39 9.89
N MET A 93 22.21 3.24 10.91
CA MET A 93 21.14 4.25 10.93
C MET A 93 21.29 5.24 9.77
N PRO A 94 20.26 5.43 8.95
CA PRO A 94 20.28 6.43 7.90
C PRO A 94 20.17 7.85 8.49
N SER A 95 20.68 8.83 7.77
CA SER A 95 20.39 10.24 8.03
C SER A 95 18.95 10.57 7.63
N LEU A 96 18.42 11.69 8.13
CA LEU A 96 17.06 12.15 7.77
C LEU A 96 16.86 12.30 6.25
N ASN A 97 17.88 12.74 5.51
CA ASN A 97 17.82 12.82 4.05
C ASN A 97 17.74 11.43 3.40
N GLU A 98 18.45 10.47 3.93
CA GLU A 98 18.40 9.08 3.46
C GLU A 98 17.06 8.42 3.80
N GLU A 99 16.48 8.67 4.97
CA GLU A 99 15.12 8.22 5.29
C GLU A 99 14.09 8.80 4.30
N ASN A 100 14.20 10.08 3.97
CA ASN A 100 13.34 10.69 2.96
C ASN A 100 13.55 10.06 1.58
N THR A 101 14.80 9.78 1.17
CA THR A 101 15.08 9.06 -0.07
C THR A 101 14.45 7.68 -0.03
N PHE A 102 14.68 6.92 1.02
CA PHE A 102 14.15 5.56 1.17
C PHE A 102 12.63 5.51 0.99
N ILE A 103 11.88 6.38 1.67
CA ILE A 103 10.42 6.35 1.60
C ILE A 103 9.86 6.91 0.28
N ASN A 104 10.52 7.91 -0.32
CA ASN A 104 10.08 8.48 -1.60
C ASN A 104 10.35 7.55 -2.77
N GLU A 105 11.46 6.79 -2.71
CA GLU A 105 11.89 5.86 -3.76
C GLU A 105 11.33 4.43 -3.57
N MET A 106 10.42 4.24 -2.63
CA MET A 106 9.58 3.04 -2.53
C MET A 106 8.49 3.04 -3.62
N VAL A 107 7.63 2.01 -3.59
CA VAL A 107 6.39 2.02 -4.37
C VAL A 107 5.59 3.27 -4.04
N ASN A 108 5.36 4.12 -5.03
CA ASN A 108 4.80 5.45 -4.82
C ASN A 108 3.74 5.78 -5.87
N SER A 109 2.56 6.19 -5.40
CA SER A 109 1.41 6.51 -6.24
C SER A 109 0.72 7.79 -5.76
N PRO A 110 1.17 8.98 -6.21
CA PRO A 110 0.56 10.25 -5.82
C PRO A 110 -0.95 10.33 -6.12
N GLU A 111 -1.41 9.68 -7.18
CA GLU A 111 -2.83 9.66 -7.54
C GLU A 111 -3.67 8.88 -6.53
N LEU A 112 -3.12 7.79 -5.95
CA LEU A 112 -3.76 7.06 -4.86
C LEU A 112 -3.96 7.98 -3.64
N TYR A 113 -2.94 8.73 -3.25
CA TYR A 113 -3.02 9.62 -2.08
C TYR A 113 -3.97 10.80 -2.31
N LYS A 114 -3.95 11.34 -3.50
CA LYS A 114 -4.91 12.36 -3.93
C LYS A 114 -6.35 11.83 -3.85
N TYR A 115 -6.58 10.64 -4.39
CA TYR A 115 -7.89 9.99 -4.34
C TYR A 115 -8.37 9.80 -2.89
N ILE A 116 -7.51 9.28 -2.01
CA ILE A 116 -7.82 9.11 -0.58
C ILE A 116 -8.24 10.45 0.04
N GLY A 117 -7.48 11.51 -0.18
CA GLY A 117 -7.76 12.82 0.38
C GLY A 117 -9.06 13.45 -0.14
N GLU A 118 -9.34 13.31 -1.43
CA GLU A 118 -10.54 13.88 -2.07
C GLU A 118 -11.83 13.13 -1.73
N HIS A 119 -11.73 11.81 -1.53
CA HIS A 119 -12.89 10.93 -1.27
C HIS A 119 -13.04 10.50 0.20
N ARG A 120 -12.19 11.00 1.11
CA ARG A 120 -12.17 10.56 2.52
C ARG A 120 -13.54 10.59 3.22
N ASP A 121 -14.43 11.49 2.81
CA ASP A 121 -15.76 11.61 3.42
C ASP A 121 -16.74 10.52 3.00
N GLU A 122 -16.41 9.75 1.96
CA GLU A 122 -17.16 8.58 1.51
C GLU A 122 -16.87 7.33 2.36
N TYR A 123 -15.75 7.34 3.12
CA TYR A 123 -15.27 6.20 3.89
C TYR A 123 -15.42 6.40 5.39
N THR A 124 -15.64 5.28 6.06
CA THR A 124 -15.58 5.18 7.53
C THR A 124 -14.13 5.07 7.99
N ALA A 125 -13.33 4.27 7.30
CA ALA A 125 -11.94 4.01 7.61
C ALA A 125 -11.14 3.61 6.35
N PHE A 126 -9.83 3.91 6.38
CA PHE A 126 -8.83 3.38 5.46
C PHE A 126 -7.90 2.47 6.25
N VAL A 127 -7.88 1.19 5.90
CA VAL A 127 -7.06 0.16 6.54
C VAL A 127 -5.80 -0.04 5.71
N PHE A 128 -4.67 0.45 6.19
CA PHE A 128 -3.38 0.34 5.52
C PHE A 128 -2.67 -0.95 5.92
N ILE A 129 -2.09 -1.65 4.94
CA ILE A 129 -1.38 -2.91 5.12
C ILE A 129 -0.30 -3.08 4.03
N PRO A 130 0.93 -3.49 4.35
CA PRO A 130 1.61 -3.47 5.65
C PRO A 130 2.22 -2.10 6.00
N TYR A 131 3.04 -2.01 7.06
CA TYR A 131 3.55 -0.74 7.61
C TYR A 131 4.57 0.00 6.75
N MET A 132 5.48 -0.72 6.08
CA MET A 132 6.77 -0.21 5.60
C MET A 132 6.77 0.48 4.24
N PHE A 133 5.65 0.55 3.52
CA PHE A 133 5.62 1.04 2.14
C PHE A 133 5.18 2.50 2.01
N GLY A 134 5.60 3.13 0.90
CA GLY A 134 5.19 4.49 0.54
C GLY A 134 3.67 4.65 0.48
N THR A 135 2.95 3.64 -0.01
CA THR A 135 1.48 3.63 -0.03
C THR A 135 0.86 3.80 1.36
N THR A 136 1.47 3.21 2.39
CA THR A 136 1.04 3.38 3.78
C THR A 136 1.46 4.74 4.33
N TYR A 137 2.74 5.11 4.19
CA TYR A 137 3.27 6.34 4.74
C TYR A 137 2.55 7.60 4.21
N PHE A 138 2.43 7.72 2.89
CA PHE A 138 1.76 8.86 2.28
C PHE A 138 0.23 8.77 2.37
N GLY A 139 -0.33 7.55 2.29
CA GLY A 139 -1.77 7.34 2.42
C GLY A 139 -2.30 7.72 3.80
N VAL A 140 -1.62 7.34 4.87
CA VAL A 140 -1.96 7.76 6.24
C VAL A 140 -1.95 9.28 6.38
N LYS A 141 -0.97 9.96 5.78
CA LYS A 141 -0.91 11.44 5.79
C LYS A 141 -2.08 12.11 5.06
N ALA A 142 -2.67 11.42 4.07
CA ALA A 142 -3.81 11.95 3.33
C ALA A 142 -5.14 11.87 4.11
N CYS A 143 -5.24 10.97 5.11
CA CYS A 143 -6.47 10.77 5.90
C CYS A 143 -6.17 10.35 7.35
N PRO A 144 -5.36 11.07 8.13
CA PRO A 144 -4.87 10.61 9.44
C PRO A 144 -6.00 10.29 10.43
N GLU A 145 -7.12 11.01 10.34
CA GLU A 145 -8.28 10.84 11.22
C GLU A 145 -9.11 9.57 10.96
N LYS A 146 -8.87 8.90 9.84
CA LYS A 146 -9.57 7.67 9.41
C LYS A 146 -8.63 6.50 9.14
N ALA A 147 -7.35 6.70 9.40
CA ALA A 147 -6.33 5.68 9.15
C ALA A 147 -6.33 4.60 10.25
N VAL A 148 -6.33 3.37 9.82
CA VAL A 148 -6.12 2.18 10.64
C VAL A 148 -4.95 1.42 10.03
N LEU A 149 -4.01 0.93 10.84
CA LEU A 149 -2.85 0.19 10.36
C LEU A 149 -2.90 -1.26 10.80
N ILE A 150 -2.77 -2.18 9.84
CA ILE A 150 -2.41 -3.57 10.07
C ILE A 150 -0.93 -3.70 9.72
N PRO A 151 -0.03 -3.66 10.71
CA PRO A 151 1.39 -3.44 10.42
C PRO A 151 2.09 -4.64 9.81
N CYS A 152 1.69 -5.87 10.13
CA CYS A 152 2.37 -7.12 9.72
C CYS A 152 3.86 -7.10 10.11
N PHE A 153 4.18 -6.74 11.36
CA PHE A 153 5.55 -6.66 11.84
C PHE A 153 6.25 -8.00 11.84
N HIS A 154 7.50 -7.97 11.41
CA HIS A 154 8.49 -9.04 11.55
C HIS A 154 9.70 -8.51 12.33
N ASP A 155 10.56 -9.39 12.80
CA ASP A 155 11.86 -9.02 13.39
C ASP A 155 12.83 -8.66 12.24
N GLU A 156 12.80 -7.44 11.81
CA GLU A 156 13.55 -6.94 10.66
C GLU A 156 14.04 -5.50 10.87
N ALA A 157 15.05 -5.10 10.11
CA ALA A 157 15.74 -3.81 10.27
C ALA A 157 14.82 -2.59 10.10
N TYR A 158 13.70 -2.72 9.39
CA TYR A 158 12.77 -1.61 9.12
C TYR A 158 11.85 -1.26 10.31
N VAL A 159 11.81 -2.09 11.35
CA VAL A 159 10.96 -1.91 12.54
C VAL A 159 11.65 -1.02 13.57
N TYR A 160 12.97 -0.96 13.55
CA TYR A 160 13.83 -0.24 14.50
C TYR A 160 14.42 0.99 13.81
#